data_e7c6e0469f4adf8fc0c6c42dcafed5cc
#
_entry.id   e7c6e0469f4adf8fc0c6c42dcafed5cc
#
_cell.length_a   1.000
_cell.length_b   1.000
_cell.length_c   1.000
_cell.angle_alpha   90.00
_cell.angle_beta   90.00
_cell.angle_gamma   90.00
#
_symmetry.space_group_name_H-M   'P 1'
#
loop_
_entity.id
_entity.type
_entity.pdbx_description
1 polymer ?
#
loop_
_entity_poly.entity_id
_entity_poly.type
_entity_poly.pdbx_seq_one_letter_code
_entity_poly.pdbx_strand_id
1 'polypeptide(L)'
;MNDIFDAKKDYVLEDSHALLRPLMATDFEQLKAFGINEPELWKFTLQNAGSEEGMRGYLEIALERREKGTSYPFIVFDKTKNEYAGSTRLYDIDVANKNLSLGYTWYGKNFQGTGLNKHCKYLLFEFIFEQLEFERVEFRLDSDNERSMRAIKSLGCTFEGVLRNNGYRIDGTRRNSSVLSILKNEWLESKKDLLKRKINDGKS
;
A
#
# COMPACT_ATOMS: atom_id res chain seq x y z
N MET A 1 22.37 -16.36 8.99
CA MET A 1 21.64 -15.79 7.83
C MET A 1 21.13 -14.44 8.28
N ASN A 2 21.52 -13.35 7.64
CA ASN A 2 20.91 -12.06 7.94
C ASN A 2 19.48 -12.15 7.40
N ASP A 3 18.50 -12.14 8.30
CA ASP A 3 17.10 -12.07 7.89
C ASP A 3 16.87 -10.69 7.25
N ILE A 4 16.83 -10.68 5.92
CA ILE A 4 16.61 -9.48 5.11
C ILE A 4 15.31 -8.79 5.54
N PHE A 5 14.31 -9.57 5.94
CA PHE A 5 13.03 -9.10 6.41
C PHE A 5 12.53 -9.95 7.59
N ASP A 6 12.09 -9.29 8.66
CA ASP A 6 11.46 -9.93 9.83
C ASP A 6 10.10 -9.27 10.10
N ALA A 7 9.02 -10.00 9.89
CA ALA A 7 7.66 -9.50 10.13
C ALA A 7 7.37 -9.17 11.60
N LYS A 8 8.15 -9.72 12.55
CA LYS A 8 8.01 -9.46 13.99
C LYS A 8 8.64 -8.14 14.43
N LYS A 9 9.60 -7.65 13.65
CA LYS A 9 10.26 -6.36 13.92
C LYS A 9 9.31 -5.21 13.60
N ASP A 10 9.31 -4.17 14.43
CA ASP A 10 8.56 -2.94 14.18
C ASP A 10 9.38 -1.98 13.32
N TYR A 11 8.93 -1.80 12.09
CA TYR A 11 9.49 -0.83 11.16
C TYR A 11 8.67 0.46 11.18
N VAL A 12 9.33 1.57 11.45
CA VAL A 12 8.73 2.91 11.42
C VAL A 12 9.41 3.70 10.32
N LEU A 13 8.61 4.21 9.38
CA LEU A 13 9.08 4.98 8.22
C LEU A 13 8.46 6.36 8.29
N GLU A 14 9.26 7.42 8.23
CA GLU A 14 8.72 8.77 8.35
C GLU A 14 9.52 9.81 7.58
N ASP A 15 8.82 10.86 7.18
CA ASP A 15 9.39 12.12 6.73
C ASP A 15 8.66 13.30 7.39
N SER A 16 8.77 14.50 6.80
CA SER A 16 8.08 15.70 7.32
C SER A 16 6.56 15.67 7.17
N HIS A 17 5.98 14.79 6.32
CA HIS A 17 4.56 14.77 5.97
C HIS A 17 3.85 13.48 6.39
N ALA A 18 4.52 12.36 6.32
CA ALA A 18 3.96 11.05 6.56
C ALA A 18 4.70 10.28 7.65
N LEU A 19 3.95 9.48 8.41
CA LEU A 19 4.47 8.45 9.29
C LEU A 19 3.75 7.14 8.97
N LEU A 20 4.50 6.08 8.72
CA LEU A 20 4.01 4.71 8.59
C LEU A 20 4.59 3.89 9.74
N ARG A 21 3.73 3.28 10.52
CA ARG A 21 4.13 2.32 11.55
C ARG A 21 3.34 1.03 11.41
N PRO A 22 3.79 -0.06 12.04
CA PRO A 22 3.01 -1.29 12.04
C PRO A 22 1.58 -1.06 12.47
N LEU A 23 0.64 -1.69 11.75
CA LEU A 23 -0.76 -1.75 12.15
C LEU A 23 -0.90 -2.64 13.38
N MET A 24 -1.66 -2.19 14.37
CA MET A 24 -1.95 -2.90 15.62
C MET A 24 -3.46 -3.07 15.83
N ALA A 25 -3.86 -4.01 16.67
CA ALA A 25 -5.28 -4.25 16.98
C ALA A 25 -5.96 -3.00 17.58
N THR A 26 -5.23 -2.20 18.36
CA THR A 26 -5.70 -0.95 18.96
C THR A 26 -6.02 0.14 17.93
N ASP A 27 -5.53 0.00 16.69
CA ASP A 27 -5.78 0.97 15.62
C ASP A 27 -7.20 0.88 15.03
N PHE A 28 -7.98 -0.11 15.46
CA PHE A 28 -9.38 -0.22 15.06
C PHE A 28 -10.15 1.09 15.32
N GLU A 29 -9.97 1.70 16.48
CA GLU A 29 -10.65 2.94 16.85
C GLU A 29 -10.30 4.11 15.91
N GLN A 30 -9.09 4.13 15.37
CA GLN A 30 -8.62 5.15 14.44
C GLN A 30 -9.16 4.93 13.02
N LEU A 31 -9.46 3.69 12.64
CA LEU A 31 -9.80 3.32 11.27
C LEU A 31 -11.29 3.03 11.05
N LYS A 32 -12.06 2.69 12.09
CA LYS A 32 -13.47 2.28 11.96
C LYS A 32 -14.36 3.33 11.28
N ALA A 33 -14.08 4.62 11.52
CA ALA A 33 -14.84 5.70 10.92
C ALA A 33 -14.78 5.70 9.38
N PHE A 34 -13.65 5.30 8.78
CA PHE A 34 -13.53 5.16 7.33
C PHE A 34 -14.36 4.02 6.76
N GLY A 35 -14.51 2.92 7.52
CA GLY A 35 -15.40 1.84 7.13
C GLY A 35 -16.86 2.29 7.13
N ILE A 36 -17.28 2.95 8.20
CA ILE A 36 -18.68 3.34 8.39
C ILE A 36 -19.10 4.47 7.47
N ASN A 37 -18.27 5.51 7.32
CA ASN A 37 -18.66 6.78 6.71
C ASN A 37 -18.23 6.91 5.24
N GLU A 38 -17.34 6.04 4.74
CA GLU A 38 -16.77 6.15 3.41
C GLU A 38 -16.87 4.84 2.60
N PRO A 39 -18.09 4.35 2.30
CA PRO A 39 -18.29 3.06 1.63
C PRO A 39 -17.64 2.97 0.24
N GLU A 40 -17.49 4.10 -0.45
CA GLU A 40 -16.85 4.17 -1.77
C GLU A 40 -15.37 3.74 -1.77
N LEU A 41 -14.70 3.78 -0.63
CA LEU A 41 -13.30 3.33 -0.51
C LEU A 41 -13.16 1.83 -0.85
N TRP A 42 -14.21 1.06 -0.60
CA TRP A 42 -14.17 -0.40 -0.64
C TRP A 42 -14.60 -1.01 -1.97
N LYS A 43 -15.05 -0.18 -2.92
CA LYS A 43 -15.57 -0.61 -4.22
C LYS A 43 -14.64 -1.56 -5.01
N PHE A 44 -13.33 -1.31 -4.98
CA PHE A 44 -12.32 -2.09 -5.73
C PHE A 44 -11.45 -2.97 -4.85
N THR A 45 -11.76 -3.09 -3.56
CA THR A 45 -10.99 -3.89 -2.64
C THR A 45 -11.37 -5.38 -2.72
N LEU A 46 -10.48 -6.24 -2.23
CA LEU A 46 -10.74 -7.69 -2.14
C LEU A 46 -11.38 -8.09 -0.80
N GLN A 47 -11.46 -7.15 0.14
CA GLN A 47 -12.04 -7.34 1.46
C GLN A 47 -13.01 -6.19 1.72
N ASN A 48 -14.22 -6.52 2.13
CA ASN A 48 -15.20 -5.50 2.47
C ASN A 48 -14.95 -4.97 3.89
N ALA A 49 -14.41 -3.77 4.00
CA ALA A 49 -14.28 -3.06 5.27
C ALA A 49 -15.28 -1.90 5.41
N GLY A 50 -16.35 -1.90 4.62
CA GLY A 50 -17.39 -0.86 4.57
C GLY A 50 -18.42 -0.92 5.70
N SER A 51 -18.06 -1.46 6.86
CA SER A 51 -18.85 -1.45 8.09
C SER A 51 -17.91 -1.59 9.28
N GLU A 52 -18.40 -1.45 10.50
CA GLU A 52 -17.61 -1.68 11.71
C GLU A 52 -17.09 -3.11 11.77
N GLU A 53 -17.96 -4.09 11.55
CA GLU A 53 -17.60 -5.53 11.52
C GLU A 53 -16.60 -5.82 10.37
N GLY A 54 -16.86 -5.28 9.19
CA GLY A 54 -15.98 -5.43 8.03
C GLY A 54 -14.58 -4.85 8.29
N MET A 55 -14.48 -3.68 8.93
CA MET A 55 -13.19 -3.09 9.31
C MET A 55 -12.47 -3.94 10.37
N ARG A 56 -13.20 -4.51 11.33
CA ARG A 56 -12.63 -5.44 12.33
C ARG A 56 -12.02 -6.66 11.64
N GLY A 57 -12.79 -7.33 10.78
CA GLY A 57 -12.29 -8.47 10.01
C GLY A 57 -11.11 -8.12 9.09
N TYR A 58 -11.10 -6.90 8.51
CA TYR A 58 -9.96 -6.42 7.73
C TYR A 58 -8.67 -6.33 8.56
N LEU A 59 -8.76 -5.79 9.78
CA LEU A 59 -7.61 -5.71 10.70
C LEU A 59 -7.16 -7.10 11.16
N GLU A 60 -8.09 -7.95 11.57
CA GLU A 60 -7.79 -9.31 12.04
C GLU A 60 -7.01 -10.11 10.99
N ILE A 61 -7.50 -10.12 9.75
CA ILE A 61 -6.80 -10.79 8.62
C ILE A 61 -5.43 -10.18 8.37
N ALA A 62 -5.31 -8.86 8.49
CA ALA A 62 -4.02 -8.18 8.30
C ALA A 62 -2.98 -8.59 9.34
N LEU A 63 -3.39 -8.63 10.61
CA LEU A 63 -2.54 -8.98 11.74
C LEU A 63 -2.18 -10.47 11.73
N GLU A 64 -3.15 -11.36 11.46
CA GLU A 64 -2.90 -12.79 11.31
C GLU A 64 -1.85 -13.09 10.22
N ARG A 65 -1.94 -12.41 9.08
CA ARG A 65 -0.96 -12.57 8.00
C ARG A 65 0.41 -12.00 8.37
N ARG A 66 0.47 -10.96 9.20
CA ARG A 66 1.74 -10.46 9.76
C ARG A 66 2.38 -11.51 10.67
N GLU A 67 1.61 -12.12 11.55
CA GLU A 67 2.10 -13.20 12.44
C GLU A 67 2.67 -14.39 11.66
N LYS A 68 2.03 -14.73 10.52
CA LYS A 68 2.49 -15.76 9.60
C LYS A 68 3.70 -15.35 8.75
N GLY A 69 4.15 -14.11 8.82
CA GLY A 69 5.25 -13.58 8.02
C GLY A 69 4.94 -13.40 6.52
N THR A 70 3.68 -13.53 6.11
CA THR A 70 3.27 -13.45 4.69
C THR A 70 2.85 -12.05 4.26
N SER A 71 2.67 -11.13 5.21
CA SER A 71 2.38 -9.72 4.93
C SER A 71 2.83 -8.80 6.06
N TYR A 72 2.98 -7.51 5.74
CA TYR A 72 3.33 -6.49 6.71
C TYR A 72 2.44 -5.26 6.52
N PRO A 73 1.39 -5.10 7.35
CA PRO A 73 0.49 -3.97 7.27
C PRO A 73 1.04 -2.75 8.01
N PHE A 74 0.90 -1.59 7.39
CA PHE A 74 1.17 -0.29 8.00
C PHE A 74 -0.13 0.51 8.15
N ILE A 75 -0.26 1.22 9.27
CA ILE A 75 -1.17 2.35 9.39
C ILE A 75 -0.43 3.61 8.97
N VAL A 76 -1.14 4.52 8.31
CA VAL A 76 -0.59 5.78 7.81
C VAL A 76 -1.13 6.95 8.62
N PHE A 77 -0.23 7.81 9.09
CA PHE A 77 -0.53 9.06 9.76
C PHE A 77 -0.07 10.24 8.92
N ASP A 78 -0.96 11.19 8.67
CA ASP A 78 -0.67 12.44 7.99
C ASP A 78 -0.20 13.47 9.03
N LYS A 79 1.11 13.77 9.02
CA LYS A 79 1.71 14.72 9.99
C LYS A 79 1.26 16.16 9.76
N THR A 80 0.81 16.49 8.54
CA THR A 80 0.35 17.85 8.22
C THR A 80 -1.04 18.13 8.78
N LYS A 81 -1.87 17.09 8.84
CA LYS A 81 -3.23 17.16 9.43
C LYS A 81 -3.28 16.67 10.86
N ASN A 82 -2.22 16.02 11.34
CA ASN A 82 -2.13 15.37 12.65
C ASN A 82 -3.24 14.32 12.86
N GLU A 83 -3.50 13.50 11.82
CA GLU A 83 -4.59 12.52 11.79
C GLU A 83 -4.15 11.21 11.13
N TYR A 84 -4.76 10.09 11.54
CA TYR A 84 -4.62 8.82 10.83
C TYR A 84 -5.39 8.87 9.51
N ALA A 85 -4.72 8.49 8.43
CA ALA A 85 -5.20 8.71 7.07
C ALA A 85 -5.67 7.45 6.35
N GLY A 86 -5.21 6.28 6.78
CA GLY A 86 -5.49 5.02 6.09
C GLY A 86 -4.48 3.92 6.36
N SER A 87 -4.35 3.00 5.41
CA SER A 87 -3.47 1.84 5.54
C SER A 87 -2.84 1.46 4.21
N THR A 88 -1.71 0.75 4.28
CA THR A 88 -1.05 0.12 3.13
C THR A 88 -0.35 -1.15 3.62
N ARG A 89 0.01 -2.08 2.71
CA ARG A 89 0.51 -3.39 3.11
C ARG A 89 1.52 -3.94 2.11
N LEU A 90 2.64 -4.47 2.63
CA LEU A 90 3.49 -5.40 1.90
C LEU A 90 2.86 -6.79 2.03
N TYR A 91 2.79 -7.55 0.94
CA TYR A 91 2.21 -8.88 0.94
C TYR A 91 2.86 -9.74 -0.15
N ASP A 92 2.57 -11.05 -0.15
CA ASP A 92 3.22 -12.02 -1.03
C ASP A 92 4.75 -11.85 -0.98
N ILE A 93 5.30 -11.76 0.24
CA ILE A 93 6.70 -11.50 0.49
C ILE A 93 7.51 -12.76 0.20
N ASP A 94 8.32 -12.73 -0.85
CA ASP A 94 9.22 -13.80 -1.25
C ASP A 94 10.68 -13.35 -1.05
N VAL A 95 11.21 -13.67 0.13
CA VAL A 95 12.58 -13.32 0.51
C VAL A 95 13.61 -14.02 -0.36
N ALA A 96 13.34 -15.27 -0.78
CA ALA A 96 14.26 -16.06 -1.58
C ALA A 96 14.49 -15.44 -2.98
N ASN A 97 13.41 -14.98 -3.62
CA ASN A 97 13.45 -14.32 -4.91
C ASN A 97 13.52 -12.77 -4.82
N LYS A 98 13.63 -12.23 -3.61
CA LYS A 98 13.71 -10.79 -3.35
C LYS A 98 12.61 -9.97 -4.04
N ASN A 99 11.36 -10.48 -4.00
CA ASN A 99 10.20 -9.77 -4.54
C ASN A 99 9.05 -9.74 -3.53
N LEU A 100 8.21 -8.74 -3.67
CA LEU A 100 7.00 -8.57 -2.88
C LEU A 100 5.95 -7.78 -3.64
N SER A 101 4.73 -7.85 -3.16
CA SER A 101 3.63 -7.01 -3.62
C SER A 101 3.36 -5.88 -2.63
N LEU A 102 3.02 -4.69 -3.15
CA LEU A 102 2.60 -3.53 -2.37
C LEU A 102 1.17 -3.16 -2.75
N GLY A 103 0.26 -3.21 -1.78
CA GLY A 103 -1.15 -2.98 -2.04
C GLY A 103 -1.97 -2.80 -0.77
N TYR A 104 -3.27 -3.18 -0.86
CA TYR A 104 -4.23 -2.89 0.20
C TYR A 104 -4.18 -1.42 0.66
N THR A 105 -3.79 -0.54 -0.28
CA THR A 105 -3.61 0.89 0.00
C THR A 105 -4.94 1.60 -0.15
N TRP A 106 -5.35 2.26 0.90
CA TRP A 106 -6.49 3.15 0.91
C TRP A 106 -6.25 4.34 1.84
N TYR A 107 -6.84 5.45 1.50
CA TYR A 107 -6.82 6.67 2.29
C TYR A 107 -8.23 7.22 2.36
N GLY A 108 -8.63 7.75 3.50
CA GLY A 108 -9.85 8.50 3.66
C GLY A 108 -9.95 9.64 2.64
N LYS A 109 -11.14 10.01 2.25
CA LYS A 109 -11.42 10.98 1.17
C LYS A 109 -10.66 12.30 1.35
N ASN A 110 -10.57 12.77 2.58
CA ASN A 110 -9.87 14.02 2.90
C ASN A 110 -8.34 13.96 2.69
N PHE A 111 -7.77 12.77 2.57
CA PHE A 111 -6.33 12.56 2.37
C PHE A 111 -5.96 12.21 0.92
N GLN A 112 -6.97 12.08 0.05
CA GLN A 112 -6.76 11.79 -1.37
C GLN A 112 -6.41 13.07 -2.12
N GLY A 113 -5.47 12.98 -3.08
CA GLY A 113 -5.03 14.15 -3.86
C GLY A 113 -4.15 15.15 -3.10
N THR A 114 -3.77 14.88 -1.84
CA THR A 114 -2.97 15.79 -1.00
C THR A 114 -1.45 15.63 -1.16
N GLY A 115 -1.00 14.67 -1.96
CA GLY A 115 0.43 14.31 -2.02
C GLY A 115 0.84 13.22 -1.03
N LEU A 116 0.08 12.95 0.04
CA LEU A 116 0.40 11.97 1.09
C LEU A 116 0.81 10.60 0.53
N ASN A 117 0.07 10.11 -0.48
CA ASN A 117 0.41 8.82 -1.11
C ASN A 117 1.83 8.81 -1.71
N LYS A 118 2.32 9.91 -2.27
CA LYS A 118 3.66 10.00 -2.85
C LYS A 118 4.73 9.92 -1.77
N HIS A 119 4.53 10.62 -0.64
CA HIS A 119 5.39 10.52 0.54
C HIS A 119 5.46 9.09 1.07
N CYS A 120 4.29 8.46 1.28
CA CYS A 120 4.23 7.08 1.72
C CYS A 120 4.94 6.10 0.76
N LYS A 121 4.74 6.27 -0.56
CA LYS A 121 5.37 5.39 -1.55
C LYS A 121 6.88 5.63 -1.67
N TYR A 122 7.34 6.87 -1.53
CA TYR A 122 8.76 7.17 -1.48
C TYR A 122 9.44 6.46 -0.30
N LEU A 123 8.89 6.61 0.90
CA LEU A 123 9.38 5.96 2.12
C LEU A 123 9.39 4.43 2.00
N LEU A 124 8.32 3.86 1.44
CA LEU A 124 8.22 2.41 1.24
C LEU A 124 9.21 1.90 0.21
N PHE A 125 9.41 2.58 -0.92
CA PHE A 125 10.39 2.17 -1.91
C PHE A 125 11.83 2.29 -1.39
N GLU A 126 12.15 3.37 -0.68
CA GLU A 126 13.46 3.51 -0.02
C GLU A 126 13.69 2.36 0.99
N PHE A 127 12.70 2.05 1.82
CA PHE A 127 12.77 0.94 2.76
C PHE A 127 12.94 -0.41 2.06
N ILE A 128 12.11 -0.70 1.04
CA ILE A 128 12.10 -1.99 0.35
C ILE A 128 13.39 -2.22 -0.44
N PHE A 129 13.82 -1.22 -1.21
CA PHE A 129 14.96 -1.38 -2.13
C PHE A 129 16.32 -1.14 -1.49
N GLU A 130 16.42 -0.21 -0.52
CA GLU A 130 17.70 0.23 0.02
C GLU A 130 18.00 -0.37 1.40
N GLN A 131 16.98 -0.65 2.22
CA GLN A 131 17.19 -1.26 3.53
C GLN A 131 16.96 -2.77 3.52
N LEU A 132 15.89 -3.23 2.86
CA LEU A 132 15.57 -4.66 2.74
C LEU A 132 16.18 -5.33 1.51
N GLU A 133 16.77 -4.56 0.58
CA GLU A 133 17.44 -5.05 -0.62
C GLU A 133 16.59 -5.97 -1.52
N PHE A 134 15.27 -5.76 -1.55
CA PHE A 134 14.41 -6.41 -2.51
C PHE A 134 14.69 -5.90 -3.93
N GLU A 135 14.45 -6.76 -4.94
CA GLU A 135 14.75 -6.44 -6.35
C GLU A 135 13.52 -5.98 -7.12
N ARG A 136 12.30 -6.33 -6.65
CA ARG A 136 11.05 -6.05 -7.35
C ARG A 136 9.92 -5.75 -6.38
N VAL A 137 9.14 -4.71 -6.71
CA VAL A 137 7.84 -4.43 -6.09
C VAL A 137 6.75 -4.53 -7.15
N GLU A 138 5.74 -5.37 -6.89
CA GLU A 138 4.59 -5.55 -7.74
C GLU A 138 3.34 -4.85 -7.18
N PHE A 139 2.49 -4.40 -8.08
CA PHE A 139 1.16 -3.86 -7.79
C PHE A 139 0.12 -4.61 -8.57
N ARG A 140 -0.94 -5.05 -7.89
CA ARG A 140 -2.13 -5.62 -8.53
C ARG A 140 -3.35 -4.78 -8.18
N LEU A 141 -4.05 -4.31 -9.19
CA LEU A 141 -5.27 -3.52 -9.04
C LEU A 141 -6.37 -4.03 -9.96
N ASP A 142 -7.61 -3.75 -9.60
CA ASP A 142 -8.74 -3.98 -10.51
C ASP A 142 -8.55 -3.16 -11.78
N SER A 143 -8.68 -3.78 -12.95
CA SER A 143 -8.44 -3.10 -14.23
C SER A 143 -9.38 -1.93 -14.47
N ASP A 144 -10.56 -1.92 -13.82
CA ASP A 144 -11.53 -0.82 -13.90
C ASP A 144 -11.23 0.31 -12.89
N ASN A 145 -10.24 0.14 -12.02
CA ASN A 145 -9.80 1.16 -11.07
C ASN A 145 -8.82 2.15 -11.70
N GLU A 146 -9.32 3.01 -12.58
CA GLU A 146 -8.51 4.00 -13.29
C GLU A 146 -7.75 4.95 -12.36
N ARG A 147 -8.33 5.30 -11.21
CA ARG A 147 -7.66 6.17 -10.22
C ARG A 147 -6.40 5.51 -9.69
N SER A 148 -6.48 4.24 -9.28
CA SER A 148 -5.31 3.49 -8.81
C SER A 148 -4.29 3.30 -9.92
N MET A 149 -4.73 3.02 -11.16
CA MET A 149 -3.86 2.92 -12.33
C MET A 149 -3.06 4.20 -12.56
N ARG A 150 -3.72 5.36 -12.55
CA ARG A 150 -3.03 6.66 -12.69
C ARG A 150 -2.08 6.92 -11.54
N ALA A 151 -2.49 6.63 -10.32
CA ALA A 151 -1.65 6.83 -9.13
C ALA A 151 -0.35 5.99 -9.22
N ILE A 152 -0.44 4.69 -9.53
CA ILE A 152 0.73 3.81 -9.62
C ILE A 152 1.63 4.19 -10.80
N LYS A 153 1.07 4.49 -11.97
CA LYS A 153 1.85 4.99 -13.12
C LYS A 153 2.58 6.31 -12.80
N SER A 154 1.97 7.18 -11.98
CA SER A 154 2.60 8.44 -11.58
C SER A 154 3.85 8.26 -10.71
N LEU A 155 4.00 7.09 -10.06
CA LEU A 155 5.20 6.72 -9.30
C LEU A 155 6.36 6.27 -10.21
N GLY A 156 6.09 6.07 -11.51
CA GLY A 156 7.05 5.58 -12.48
C GLY A 156 7.05 4.06 -12.67
N CYS A 157 6.02 3.37 -12.15
CA CYS A 157 5.88 1.93 -12.32
C CYS A 157 5.52 1.57 -13.77
N THR A 158 6.08 0.46 -14.24
CA THR A 158 5.85 -0.10 -15.57
C THR A 158 4.62 -1.01 -15.57
N PHE A 159 3.75 -0.84 -16.56
CA PHE A 159 2.61 -1.75 -16.78
C PHE A 159 3.09 -3.02 -17.49
N GLU A 160 2.81 -4.19 -16.91
CA GLU A 160 3.25 -5.49 -17.43
C GLU A 160 2.15 -6.25 -18.17
N GLY A 161 0.88 -6.05 -17.79
CA GLY A 161 -0.22 -6.74 -18.45
C GLY A 161 -1.48 -6.86 -17.59
N VAL A 162 -2.42 -7.67 -18.08
CA VAL A 162 -3.68 -7.95 -17.42
C VAL A 162 -3.88 -9.44 -17.21
N LEU A 163 -4.06 -9.84 -15.99
CA LEU A 163 -4.54 -11.17 -15.64
C LEU A 163 -6.05 -11.19 -15.80
N ARG A 164 -6.51 -11.82 -16.90
CA ARG A 164 -7.93 -11.87 -17.22
C ARG A 164 -8.65 -12.85 -16.30
N ASN A 165 -9.80 -12.41 -15.77
CA ASN A 165 -10.73 -13.30 -15.05
C ASN A 165 -10.10 -14.02 -13.84
N ASN A 166 -9.12 -13.37 -13.17
CA ASN A 166 -8.26 -14.01 -12.17
C ASN A 166 -8.78 -13.93 -10.72
N GLY A 167 -9.96 -13.38 -10.50
CA GLY A 167 -10.55 -13.26 -9.17
C GLY A 167 -12.02 -12.87 -9.20
N TYR A 168 -12.54 -12.59 -8.02
CA TYR A 168 -13.90 -12.07 -7.82
C TYR A 168 -13.83 -10.71 -7.13
N ARG A 169 -14.74 -9.82 -7.47
CA ARG A 169 -15.05 -8.63 -6.69
C ARG A 169 -15.97 -9.00 -5.51
N ILE A 170 -16.14 -8.08 -4.60
CA ILE A 170 -17.02 -8.27 -3.43
C ILE A 170 -18.47 -8.55 -3.85
N ASP A 171 -18.92 -7.98 -4.96
CA ASP A 171 -20.27 -8.18 -5.52
C ASP A 171 -20.45 -9.53 -6.25
N GLY A 172 -19.41 -10.38 -6.26
CA GLY A 172 -19.43 -11.68 -6.94
C GLY A 172 -19.11 -11.63 -8.43
N THR A 173 -18.95 -10.46 -9.03
CA THR A 173 -18.57 -10.35 -10.44
C THR A 173 -17.09 -10.73 -10.67
N ARG A 174 -16.79 -11.18 -11.89
CA ARG A 174 -15.41 -11.53 -12.25
C ARG A 174 -14.55 -10.28 -12.38
N ARG A 175 -13.31 -10.41 -11.91
CA ARG A 175 -12.30 -9.36 -11.91
C ARG A 175 -11.18 -9.65 -12.89
N ASN A 176 -10.75 -8.64 -13.64
CA ASN A 176 -9.45 -8.60 -14.28
C ASN A 176 -8.49 -7.80 -13.38
N SER A 177 -7.24 -8.24 -13.29
CA SER A 177 -6.23 -7.52 -12.52
C SER A 177 -5.13 -7.01 -13.43
N SER A 178 -4.92 -5.71 -13.43
CA SER A 178 -3.76 -5.08 -14.04
C SER A 178 -2.55 -5.27 -13.13
N VAL A 179 -1.42 -5.63 -13.72
CA VAL A 179 -0.13 -5.83 -13.05
C VAL A 179 0.82 -4.72 -13.46
N LEU A 180 1.41 -4.07 -12.48
CA LEU A 180 2.49 -3.08 -12.66
C LEU A 180 3.63 -3.42 -11.71
N SER A 181 4.83 -2.99 -12.06
CA SER A 181 5.99 -3.17 -11.20
C SER A 181 6.95 -2.00 -11.25
N ILE A 182 7.86 -2.00 -10.29
CA ILE A 182 9.06 -1.18 -10.29
C ILE A 182 10.21 -2.05 -9.80
N LEU A 183 11.38 -1.93 -10.46
CA LEU A 183 12.59 -2.67 -10.13
C LEU A 183 13.58 -1.80 -9.35
N LYS A 184 14.44 -2.46 -8.56
CA LYS A 184 15.47 -1.78 -7.74
C LYS A 184 16.40 -0.91 -8.58
N ASN A 185 16.88 -1.43 -9.72
CA ASN A 185 17.73 -0.66 -10.61
C ASN A 185 17.02 0.58 -11.18
N GLU A 186 15.75 0.46 -11.59
CA GLU A 186 14.96 1.61 -12.06
C GLU A 186 14.79 2.66 -10.96
N TRP A 187 14.56 2.20 -9.71
CA TRP A 187 14.48 3.07 -8.53
C TRP A 187 15.75 3.86 -8.34
N LEU A 188 16.89 3.17 -8.27
CA LEU A 188 18.17 3.78 -8.00
C LEU A 188 18.68 4.68 -9.15
N GLU A 189 18.41 4.30 -10.41
CA GLU A 189 18.89 5.04 -11.58
C GLU A 189 18.10 6.33 -11.85
N SER A 190 16.80 6.34 -11.61
CA SER A 190 15.99 7.47 -12.06
C SER A 190 14.68 7.73 -11.29
N LYS A 191 13.98 6.68 -10.80
CA LYS A 191 12.63 6.84 -10.25
C LYS A 191 12.63 7.50 -8.88
N LYS A 192 13.69 7.29 -8.09
CA LYS A 192 13.88 7.94 -6.78
C LYS A 192 13.87 9.46 -6.94
N ASP A 193 14.70 9.99 -7.81
CA ASP A 193 14.81 11.43 -8.05
C ASP A 193 13.55 12.00 -8.70
N LEU A 194 12.94 11.25 -9.61
CA LEU A 194 11.67 11.65 -10.23
C LEU A 194 10.58 11.82 -9.17
N LEU A 195 10.42 10.83 -8.28
CA LEU A 195 9.39 10.87 -7.24
C LEU A 195 9.69 11.97 -6.21
N LYS A 196 10.96 12.15 -5.83
CA LYS A 196 11.38 13.21 -4.93
C LYS A 196 11.07 14.60 -5.48
N ARG A 197 11.31 14.84 -6.78
CA ARG A 197 10.91 16.10 -7.44
C ARG A 197 9.41 16.31 -7.39
N LYS A 198 8.60 15.28 -7.71
CA LYS A 198 7.13 15.37 -7.65
C LYS A 198 6.60 15.67 -6.24
N ILE A 199 7.26 15.18 -5.21
CA ILE A 199 6.95 15.50 -3.82
C ILE A 199 7.24 16.99 -3.55
N ASN A 200 8.41 17.47 -3.92
CA ASN A 200 8.85 18.84 -3.66
C ASN A 200 8.04 19.89 -4.46
N ASP A 201 7.64 19.54 -5.69
CA ASP A 201 6.85 20.44 -6.55
C ASP A 201 5.38 20.57 -6.11
N GLY A 202 4.94 19.82 -5.09
CA GLY A 202 3.56 19.82 -4.61
C GLY A 202 2.52 19.41 -5.66
N LYS A 203 2.94 18.85 -6.80
CA LYS A 203 2.03 18.40 -7.87
C LYS A 203 1.45 17.03 -7.49
N SER A 204 0.16 17.06 -7.18
CA SER A 204 -0.67 15.87 -6.93
C SER A 204 -0.82 14.98 -8.18
#